data_3e3f997f4b4ba29ade4fea36cfe5f323
#
_entry.id   3e3f997f4b4ba29ade4fea36cfe5f323
#
_cell.length_a   1.000
_cell.length_b   1.000
_cell.length_c   1.000
_cell.angle_alpha   90.00
_cell.angle_beta   90.00
_cell.angle_gamma   90.00
#
_symmetry.space_group_name_H-M   'P 1'
#
loop_
_entity.id
_entity.type
_entity.pdbx_description
1 polymer ?
#
loop_
_entity_poly.entity_id
_entity_poly.type
_entity_poly.pdbx_seq_one_letter_code
_entity_poly.pdbx_strand_id
1 'polypeptide(L)'
;MQIEIQARNFSLTRAMREHIERRLAFALSTCYRHVRRIQVRLSDINGPRGGSDKRCQLEVMLPGQSVLVEDTEADLYVAINRAAARAGRTVMRQLRRKRHLIRVQTPVNGVLSQDIA
;
A
#
# COMPACT_ATOMS: atom_id res chain seq x y z
N MET A 1 -7.78 -7.81 6.29
CA MET A 1 -7.38 -6.77 5.30
C MET A 1 -8.40 -6.76 4.18
N GLN A 2 -9.00 -5.62 3.94
CA GLN A 2 -10.03 -5.47 2.91
C GLN A 2 -9.46 -4.68 1.75
N ILE A 3 -9.65 -5.17 0.53
CA ILE A 3 -9.11 -4.53 -0.67
C ILE A 3 -10.24 -4.13 -1.59
N GLU A 4 -10.30 -2.84 -1.93
CA GLU A 4 -11.26 -2.31 -2.89
C GLU A 4 -10.49 -1.82 -4.11
N ILE A 5 -10.95 -2.19 -5.31
CA ILE A 5 -10.26 -1.86 -6.54
C ILE A 5 -11.20 -1.12 -7.47
N GLN A 6 -10.77 0.02 -7.98
CA GLN A 6 -11.50 0.80 -8.97
C GLN A 6 -10.62 0.99 -10.19
N ALA A 7 -11.19 0.84 -11.36
CA ALA A 7 -10.49 1.05 -12.62
C ALA A 7 -11.19 2.16 -13.40
N ARG A 8 -10.41 3.06 -13.97
CA ARG A 8 -10.92 4.18 -14.78
C ARG A 8 -10.28 4.13 -16.15
N ASN A 9 -11.10 4.22 -17.20
CA ASN A 9 -10.71 4.21 -18.60
C ASN A 9 -10.23 2.85 -19.13
N PHE A 10 -10.51 1.78 -18.39
CA PHE A 10 -10.33 0.41 -18.85
C PHE A 10 -11.09 -0.54 -17.93
N SER A 11 -11.24 -1.78 -18.36
CA SER A 11 -11.97 -2.77 -17.59
C SER A 11 -11.03 -3.57 -16.71
N LEU A 12 -11.43 -3.75 -15.45
CA LEU A 12 -10.69 -4.57 -14.51
C LEU A 12 -10.94 -6.05 -14.82
N THR A 13 -9.88 -6.78 -15.14
CA THR A 13 -9.99 -8.20 -15.41
C THR A 13 -9.74 -8.99 -14.12
N ARG A 14 -10.18 -10.25 -14.13
CA ARG A 14 -9.93 -11.14 -13.00
C ARG A 14 -8.44 -11.34 -12.76
N ALA A 15 -7.67 -11.46 -13.83
CA ALA A 15 -6.22 -11.61 -13.72
C ALA A 15 -5.57 -10.41 -13.05
N MET A 16 -5.99 -9.21 -13.39
CA MET A 16 -5.50 -8.00 -12.75
C MET A 16 -5.83 -7.98 -11.27
N ARG A 17 -7.07 -8.34 -10.92
CA ARG A 17 -7.51 -8.38 -9.53
C ARG A 17 -6.68 -9.36 -8.72
N GLU A 18 -6.48 -10.56 -9.24
CA GLU A 18 -5.70 -11.57 -8.57
C GLU A 18 -4.25 -11.14 -8.39
N HIS A 19 -3.69 -10.49 -9.41
CA HIS A 19 -2.33 -9.98 -9.34
C HIS A 19 -2.17 -8.93 -8.25
N ILE A 20 -3.11 -7.98 -8.18
CA ILE A 20 -3.11 -6.93 -7.18
C ILE A 20 -3.18 -7.56 -5.77
N GLU A 21 -4.09 -8.50 -5.57
CA GLU A 21 -4.26 -9.12 -4.28
C GLU A 21 -3.01 -9.86 -3.85
N ARG A 22 -2.38 -10.60 -4.76
CA ARG A 22 -1.13 -11.31 -4.45
C ARG A 22 0.01 -10.36 -4.11
N ARG A 23 0.17 -9.29 -4.90
CA ARG A 23 1.27 -8.36 -4.66
C ARG A 23 1.10 -7.61 -3.36
N LEU A 24 -0.12 -7.21 -3.03
CA LEU A 24 -0.39 -6.54 -1.77
C LEU A 24 -0.21 -7.47 -0.58
N ALA A 25 -0.67 -8.70 -0.69
CA ALA A 25 -0.50 -9.69 0.37
C ALA A 25 0.99 -9.92 0.64
N PHE A 26 1.80 -10.00 -0.40
CA PHE A 26 3.23 -10.17 -0.26
C PHE A 26 3.90 -8.93 0.35
N ALA A 27 3.60 -7.75 -0.19
CA ALA A 27 4.24 -6.51 0.25
C ALA A 27 3.90 -6.15 1.70
N LEU A 28 2.70 -6.50 2.15
CA LEU A 28 2.21 -6.15 3.48
C LEU A 28 2.18 -7.34 4.44
N SER A 29 2.86 -8.44 4.09
CA SER A 29 2.78 -9.69 4.86
C SER A 29 3.22 -9.52 6.31
N THR A 30 4.18 -8.65 6.59
CA THR A 30 4.70 -8.45 7.93
C THR A 30 3.89 -7.46 8.76
N CYS A 31 2.97 -6.75 8.14
CA CYS A 31 2.21 -5.70 8.82
C CYS A 31 0.71 -5.74 8.54
N TYR A 32 0.21 -6.83 7.94
CA TYR A 32 -1.18 -6.87 7.54
C TYR A 32 -2.16 -6.71 8.70
N ARG A 33 -1.74 -7.05 9.92
CA ARG A 33 -2.59 -6.91 11.11
C ARG A 33 -2.96 -5.46 11.38
N HIS A 34 -2.10 -4.54 10.97
CA HIS A 34 -2.33 -3.11 11.17
C HIS A 34 -3.10 -2.49 10.01
N VAL A 35 -3.21 -3.21 8.90
CA VAL A 35 -3.88 -2.69 7.72
C VAL A 35 -5.37 -2.98 7.82
N ARG A 36 -6.18 -1.92 7.87
CA ARG A 36 -7.61 -2.08 7.93
C ARG A 36 -8.21 -2.25 6.56
N ARG A 37 -7.73 -1.45 5.61
CA ARG A 37 -8.33 -1.38 4.29
C ARG A 37 -7.34 -0.82 3.30
N ILE A 38 -7.42 -1.28 2.07
CA ILE A 38 -6.61 -0.74 0.98
C ILE A 38 -7.55 -0.36 -0.15
N GLN A 39 -7.41 0.87 -0.62
CA GLN A 39 -8.10 1.32 -1.83
C GLN A 39 -7.10 1.36 -2.96
N VAL A 40 -7.43 0.69 -4.05
CA VAL A 40 -6.61 0.64 -5.24
C VAL A 40 -7.33 1.37 -6.35
N ARG A 41 -6.69 2.38 -6.91
CA ARG A 41 -7.23 3.12 -8.04
C ARG A 41 -6.29 2.97 -9.22
N LEU A 42 -6.84 2.39 -10.28
CA LEU A 42 -6.09 2.18 -11.51
C LEU A 42 -6.65 3.11 -12.58
N SER A 43 -5.79 3.72 -13.36
CA SER A 43 -6.25 4.59 -14.42
C SER A 43 -5.29 4.57 -15.60
N ASP A 44 -5.85 4.81 -16.77
CA ASP A 44 -5.10 4.99 -18.00
C ASP A 44 -5.17 6.48 -18.35
N ILE A 45 -4.09 7.19 -18.07
CA ILE A 45 -4.09 8.65 -18.13
C ILE A 45 -4.18 9.17 -19.56
N ASN A 46 -3.44 8.54 -20.46
CA ASN A 46 -3.35 8.99 -21.86
C ASN A 46 -4.19 8.18 -22.83
N GLY A 47 -4.85 7.13 -22.36
CA GLY A 47 -5.65 6.27 -23.20
C GLY A 47 -4.82 5.58 -24.26
N PRO A 48 -5.31 5.56 -25.52
CA PRO A 48 -4.66 4.79 -26.58
C PRO A 48 -3.34 5.35 -27.07
N ARG A 49 -2.91 6.51 -26.58
CA ARG A 49 -1.66 7.10 -27.02
C ARG A 49 -0.42 6.36 -26.53
N GLY A 50 -0.55 5.62 -25.45
CA GLY A 50 0.57 4.85 -24.91
C GLY A 50 1.55 5.68 -24.10
N GLY A 51 2.73 5.10 -23.85
CA GLY A 51 3.74 5.73 -23.01
C GLY A 51 3.57 5.34 -21.55
N SER A 52 4.16 6.12 -20.65
CA SER A 52 4.04 5.88 -19.21
C SER A 52 2.73 6.49 -18.70
N ASP A 53 1.65 5.80 -18.98
CA ASP A 53 0.31 6.31 -18.77
C ASP A 53 -0.57 5.44 -17.87
N LYS A 54 -0.07 4.31 -17.42
CA LYS A 54 -0.83 3.42 -16.54
C LYS A 54 -0.49 3.76 -15.10
N ARG A 55 -1.45 4.29 -14.38
CA ARG A 55 -1.26 4.74 -13.00
C ARG A 55 -1.89 3.76 -12.02
N CYS A 56 -1.16 3.43 -10.97
CA CYS A 56 -1.66 2.69 -9.84
C CYS A 56 -1.50 3.54 -8.58
N GLN A 57 -2.61 3.85 -7.94
CA GLN A 57 -2.62 4.63 -6.71
C GLN A 57 -3.14 3.74 -5.60
N LEU A 58 -2.41 3.67 -4.50
CA LEU A 58 -2.78 2.86 -3.34
C LEU A 58 -2.93 3.74 -2.12
N GLU A 59 -4.05 3.57 -1.44
CA GLU A 59 -4.25 4.19 -0.14
C GLU A 59 -4.42 3.09 0.88
N VAL A 60 -3.46 2.99 1.80
CA VAL A 60 -3.46 1.96 2.84
C VAL A 60 -3.91 2.61 4.14
N MET A 61 -5.03 2.15 4.67
CA MET A 61 -5.60 2.71 5.89
C MET A 61 -5.14 1.94 7.11
N LEU A 62 -4.52 2.67 8.01
CA LEU A 62 -4.00 2.17 9.29
C LEU A 62 -4.78 2.83 10.42
N PRO A 63 -4.70 2.30 11.64
CA PRO A 63 -5.35 2.97 12.77
C PRO A 63 -4.84 4.40 12.94
N GLY A 64 -5.73 5.37 12.78
CA GLY A 64 -5.41 6.77 12.99
C GLY A 64 -4.62 7.45 11.89
N GLN A 65 -4.30 6.76 10.80
CA GLN A 65 -3.54 7.35 9.70
C GLN A 65 -3.72 6.55 8.44
N SER A 66 -3.27 7.11 7.33
CA SER A 66 -3.25 6.40 6.06
C SER A 66 -1.95 6.69 5.32
N VAL A 67 -1.61 5.81 4.40
CA VAL A 67 -0.43 5.93 3.54
C VAL A 67 -0.92 5.95 2.10
N LEU A 68 -0.52 6.98 1.36
CA LEU A 68 -0.87 7.11 -0.05
C LEU A 68 0.39 7.00 -0.88
N VAL A 69 0.40 6.07 -1.82
CA VAL A 69 1.51 5.92 -2.77
C VAL A 69 0.95 5.82 -4.19
N GLU A 70 1.80 6.11 -5.15
CA GLU A 70 1.39 6.18 -6.54
C GLU A 70 2.58 5.82 -7.42
N ASP A 71 2.30 5.15 -8.53
CA ASP A 71 3.31 4.86 -9.54
C ASP A 71 2.65 4.87 -10.92
N THR A 72 3.39 5.35 -11.90
CA THR A 72 2.91 5.46 -13.27
C THR A 72 3.94 4.81 -14.19
N GLU A 73 3.50 3.85 -15.00
CA GLU A 73 4.36 3.06 -15.87
C GLU A 73 3.66 2.82 -17.20
N ALA A 74 4.43 2.35 -18.18
CA ALA A 74 3.85 1.96 -19.46
C ALA A 74 3.02 0.67 -19.34
N ASP A 75 3.43 -0.21 -18.43
CA ASP A 75 2.76 -1.48 -18.17
C ASP A 75 2.05 -1.41 -16.81
N LEU A 76 0.76 -1.72 -16.82
CA LEU A 76 -0.04 -1.66 -15.60
C LEU A 76 0.47 -2.60 -14.51
N TYR A 77 0.90 -3.81 -14.88
CA TYR A 77 1.40 -4.77 -13.90
C TYR A 77 2.68 -4.26 -13.22
N VAL A 78 3.53 -3.56 -13.99
CA VAL A 78 4.73 -2.95 -13.42
C VAL A 78 4.34 -1.83 -12.45
N ALA A 79 3.35 -1.01 -12.82
CA ALA A 79 2.86 0.05 -11.93
C ALA A 79 2.34 -0.53 -10.63
N ILE A 80 1.56 -1.61 -10.71
CA ILE A 80 1.03 -2.31 -9.54
C ILE A 80 2.17 -2.83 -8.66
N ASN A 81 3.14 -3.50 -9.26
CA ASN A 81 4.26 -4.08 -8.52
C ASN A 81 5.06 -3.02 -7.77
N ARG A 82 5.35 -1.92 -8.44
CA ARG A 82 6.11 -0.83 -7.84
C ARG A 82 5.34 -0.11 -6.75
N ALA A 83 4.06 0.16 -7.00
CA ALA A 83 3.22 0.82 -6.00
C ALA A 83 3.08 -0.07 -4.75
N ALA A 84 2.86 -1.36 -4.94
CA ALA A 84 2.73 -2.30 -3.82
C ALA A 84 4.02 -2.36 -2.99
N ALA A 85 5.17 -2.45 -3.64
CA ALA A 85 6.46 -2.49 -2.94
C ALA A 85 6.70 -1.20 -2.16
N ARG A 86 6.38 -0.05 -2.77
CA ARG A 86 6.52 1.24 -2.11
C ARG A 86 5.59 1.35 -0.91
N ALA A 87 4.34 0.88 -1.07
CA ALA A 87 3.36 0.90 0.01
C ALA A 87 3.87 0.09 1.21
N GLY A 88 4.41 -1.10 0.96
CA GLY A 88 4.94 -1.95 2.03
C GLY A 88 6.04 -1.25 2.81
N ARG A 89 7.01 -0.65 2.11
CA ARG A 89 8.10 0.06 2.75
C ARG A 89 7.60 1.27 3.55
N THR A 90 6.68 2.02 2.97
CA THR A 90 6.16 3.22 3.62
C THR A 90 5.35 2.88 4.86
N VAL A 91 4.50 1.83 4.79
CA VAL A 91 3.72 1.40 5.94
C VAL A 91 4.64 0.95 7.07
N MET A 92 5.66 0.15 6.76
CA MET A 92 6.61 -0.30 7.78
C MET A 92 7.33 0.86 8.44
N ARG A 93 7.72 1.86 7.65
CA ARG A 93 8.38 3.06 8.17
C ARG A 93 7.46 3.82 9.11
N GLN A 94 6.19 3.99 8.74
CA GLN A 94 5.22 4.68 9.56
C GLN A 94 4.99 3.95 10.89
N LEU A 95 4.88 2.64 10.84
CA LEU A 95 4.67 1.85 12.04
C LEU A 95 5.89 1.91 12.98
N ARG A 96 7.09 1.93 12.42
CA ARG A 96 8.30 2.06 13.22
C ARG A 96 8.38 3.41 13.91
N ARG A 97 8.00 4.48 13.23
CA ARG A 97 7.95 5.82 13.82
C ARG A 97 6.99 5.87 14.99
N LYS A 98 5.82 5.28 14.83
CA LYS A 98 4.82 5.24 15.88
C LYS A 98 5.33 4.51 17.10
N ARG A 99 5.99 3.37 16.91
CA ARG A 99 6.60 2.64 18.03
C ARG A 99 7.66 3.48 18.73
N HIS A 100 8.49 4.15 17.95
CA HIS A 100 9.55 4.99 18.52
C HIS A 100 8.96 6.12 19.36
N LEU A 101 7.93 6.78 18.89
CA LEU A 101 7.27 7.84 19.63
C LEU A 101 6.67 7.32 20.93
N ILE A 102 6.05 6.16 20.89
CA ILE A 102 5.48 5.55 22.09
C ILE A 102 6.58 5.27 23.11
N ARG A 103 7.72 4.75 22.69
CA ARG A 103 8.84 4.50 23.60
C ARG A 103 9.34 5.77 24.26
N VAL A 104 9.41 6.85 23.50
CA VAL A 104 9.88 8.13 24.03
C VAL A 104 8.87 8.68 25.03
N GLN A 105 7.58 8.53 24.76
CA GLN A 105 6.53 9.07 25.61
C GLN A 105 6.34 8.27 26.89
N THR A 106 6.77 7.02 26.94
CA THR A 106 6.64 6.17 28.11
C THR A 106 8.01 5.64 28.54
N PRO A 107 8.93 6.53 28.93
CA PRO A 107 10.33 6.13 29.14
C PRO A 107 10.54 5.27 30.40
N VAL A 108 9.65 5.37 31.36
CA VAL A 108 9.84 4.68 32.63
C VAL A 108 9.69 3.18 32.50
N ASN A 109 8.85 2.74 31.61
CA ASN A 109 8.52 1.35 31.52
C ASN A 109 9.19 0.70 30.31
N GLY A 110 10.37 0.16 30.52
CA GLY A 110 11.12 -0.52 29.47
C GLY A 110 10.42 -1.75 28.92
N VAL A 111 9.49 -2.31 29.67
CA VAL A 111 8.73 -3.47 29.24
C VAL A 111 7.90 -3.15 28.02
N LEU A 112 7.36 -1.94 27.95
CA LEU A 112 6.59 -1.52 26.79
C LEU A 112 7.39 -1.55 25.51
N SER A 113 8.67 -1.24 25.58
CA SER A 113 9.54 -1.28 24.41
C SER A 113 9.69 -2.69 23.90
N GLN A 114 9.70 -3.65 24.79
CA GLN A 114 9.81 -5.05 24.40
C GLN A 114 8.52 -5.57 23.78
N ASP A 115 7.41 -5.14 24.30
CA ASP A 115 6.10 -5.56 23.80
C ASP A 115 5.88 -5.08 22.37
N ILE A 116 6.45 -3.97 22.02
CA ILE A 116 6.31 -3.41 20.68
C ILE A 116 7.20 -4.12 19.67
N ALA A 117 8.32 -4.60 20.12
CA ALA A 117 9.23 -5.32 19.25
C ALA A 117 8.65 -6.67 18.86
#